data_f15cb207d852a528a4db3855c06d8cbc
#
_entry.id   f15cb207d852a528a4db3855c06d8cbc
#
_cell.length_a   1.000
_cell.length_b   1.000
_cell.length_c   1.000
_cell.angle_alpha   90.00
_cell.angle_beta   90.00
_cell.angle_gamma   90.00
#
_symmetry.space_group_name_H-M   'P 1'
#
loop_
_entity.id
_entity.type
_entity.pdbx_description
1 polymer ?
#
loop_
_entity_poly.entity_id
_entity_poly.type
_entity_poly.pdbx_seq_one_letter_code
_entity_poly.pdbx_strand_id
1 'polypeptide(L)'
;MQRIGEPRTPASQRLQDGPAQRSLLLTLGRSRCQQRLGILPRGEGHPAVMAGERTAARQRFVAPDLARGFALVGIAMANIVTDWDPAEGIDHAAGLGGYNGDGTAWERLLVFFETLFVHVRGLPMFATLLGVGMGMIFVSLERRGYPLRARRGVLARRYGFLFLFGLVHKTLFFTNDIMTAYGIAALILCLFIGWSDKALYALAGAAFALNAVLRAPGVFAAFSSTAEPIDGSPARIVDLSDRIAAGLTNFWVYPAMGVIEMLAFFPLVVVGFVWGRRGIFGDVDGNSRMLRGWAILAAVVIASVGIPWGCAEIGALEPRWATGLNATNELVGMLTGPGILAAISLACRPLQSRINASGSLPHLAQPLVALGKRSMSGYLAQTILFILTTQPAFWWATRDATIAGKLGWALIVWLVTVTGAWALEWAGKPGPFEWLHRRLSYGKDGLPDHYPG
;
A
#
# COMPACT_ATOMS: atom_id res chain seq x y z
N MET A 1 71.75 -26.72 16.74
CA MET A 1 72.64 -25.92 17.65
C MET A 1 71.93 -24.61 17.95
N GLN A 2 71.81 -24.30 19.25
CA GLN A 2 71.48 -23.02 19.92
C GLN A 2 70.10 -22.49 19.81
N ARG A 3 69.29 -22.69 20.81
CA ARG A 3 68.99 -22.01 22.11
C ARG A 3 68.04 -20.83 21.94
N ILE A 4 66.80 -21.04 22.28
CA ILE A 4 65.97 -20.59 23.38
C ILE A 4 66.26 -19.18 23.93
N GLY A 5 65.32 -18.27 23.86
CA GLY A 5 65.26 -17.03 24.59
C GLY A 5 63.78 -16.70 24.89
N GLU A 6 63.39 -16.87 26.18
CA GLU A 6 62.09 -16.46 26.73
C GLU A 6 61.97 -14.93 26.80
N PRO A 7 60.74 -14.35 26.64
CA PRO A 7 60.53 -12.96 26.98
C PRO A 7 59.92 -12.83 28.39
N ARG A 8 60.53 -11.91 29.13
CA ARG A 8 60.16 -11.46 30.49
C ARG A 8 58.80 -10.72 30.48
N THR A 9 57.98 -11.02 31.49
CA THR A 9 56.80 -10.27 31.91
C THR A 9 57.18 -8.89 32.48
N PRO A 10 56.43 -7.81 32.13
CA PRO A 10 56.49 -6.54 32.84
C PRO A 10 55.48 -6.48 33.99
N ALA A 11 55.88 -5.76 35.01
CA ALA A 11 55.30 -5.64 36.32
C ALA A 11 53.92 -4.97 36.36
N SER A 12 53.16 -5.38 37.38
CA SER A 12 51.91 -4.85 37.87
C SER A 12 51.90 -3.32 38.07
N GLN A 13 51.05 -2.61 37.32
CA GLN A 13 50.56 -1.27 37.68
C GLN A 13 49.32 -1.39 38.56
N ARG A 14 49.47 -1.05 39.84
CA ARG A 14 48.33 -0.81 40.77
C ARG A 14 47.67 0.51 40.34
N LEU A 15 46.47 0.44 39.83
CA LEU A 15 45.59 1.60 39.71
C LEU A 15 44.92 1.85 41.08
N GLN A 16 45.15 3.03 41.61
CA GLN A 16 44.51 3.53 42.84
C GLN A 16 43.04 3.87 42.50
N ASP A 17 42.12 3.11 43.12
CA ASP A 17 40.69 3.40 43.05
C ASP A 17 40.39 4.66 43.88
N GLY A 18 39.94 5.74 43.21
CA GLY A 18 39.49 6.97 43.84
C GLY A 18 38.11 6.83 44.53
N PRO A 19 37.77 7.72 45.47
CA PRO A 19 36.55 7.59 46.30
C PRO A 19 35.23 7.63 45.55
N ALA A 20 35.21 8.06 44.27
CA ALA A 20 34.01 8.11 43.43
C ALA A 20 33.47 6.72 42.99
N GLN A 21 34.34 5.71 42.81
CA GLN A 21 33.90 4.37 42.40
C GLN A 21 33.28 3.57 43.57
N ARG A 22 33.64 3.85 44.81
CA ARG A 22 33.04 3.19 45.98
C ARG A 22 31.59 3.63 46.23
N SER A 23 31.23 4.87 45.88
CA SER A 23 29.85 5.39 46.01
C SER A 23 28.90 4.73 45.05
N LEU A 24 29.35 4.42 43.81
CA LEU A 24 28.50 3.82 42.76
C LEU A 24 28.15 2.36 43.06
N LEU A 25 29.08 1.59 43.60
CA LEU A 25 28.87 0.19 43.95
C LEU A 25 27.95 0.00 45.19
N LEU A 26 27.95 0.94 46.11
CA LEU A 26 27.05 0.93 47.29
C LEU A 26 25.61 1.30 46.90
N THR A 27 25.41 2.13 45.86
CA THR A 27 24.08 2.50 45.37
C THR A 27 23.42 1.38 44.57
N LEU A 28 24.21 0.63 43.77
CA LEU A 28 23.71 -0.53 43.02
C LEU A 28 23.40 -1.75 43.90
N GLY A 29 24.12 -1.92 44.98
CA GLY A 29 23.86 -2.98 45.97
C GLY A 29 22.57 -2.77 46.78
N ARG A 30 22.22 -1.50 47.08
CA ARG A 30 20.97 -1.17 47.79
C ARG A 30 19.71 -1.38 46.96
N SER A 31 19.74 -1.07 45.65
CA SER A 31 18.60 -1.29 44.77
C SER A 31 18.22 -2.78 44.62
N ARG A 32 19.21 -3.68 44.63
CA ARG A 32 18.91 -5.12 44.53
C ARG A 32 18.37 -5.74 45.83
N CYS A 33 18.67 -5.16 47.01
CA CYS A 33 18.17 -5.66 48.28
C CYS A 33 16.70 -5.19 48.53
N GLN A 34 16.33 -4.01 48.08
CA GLN A 34 14.94 -3.49 48.22
C GLN A 34 13.92 -4.21 47.34
N GLN A 35 14.30 -4.75 46.18
CA GLN A 35 13.42 -5.55 45.34
C GLN A 35 13.02 -6.91 45.95
N ARG A 36 13.76 -7.41 46.92
CA ARG A 36 13.40 -8.69 47.57
C ARG A 36 12.46 -8.58 48.78
N LEU A 37 12.20 -7.39 49.31
CA LEU A 37 11.42 -7.20 50.53
C LEU A 37 10.02 -6.64 50.36
N GLY A 38 9.53 -6.45 49.11
CA GLY A 38 8.12 -6.08 48.86
C GLY A 38 7.64 -4.75 49.48
N ILE A 39 8.56 -3.89 49.94
CA ILE A 39 8.25 -2.60 50.57
C ILE A 39 8.51 -1.50 49.51
N LEU A 40 7.52 -1.22 48.72
CA LEU A 40 7.50 0.01 47.87
C LEU A 40 6.94 1.16 48.70
N PRO A 41 7.67 2.28 48.85
CA PRO A 41 7.07 3.49 49.42
C PRO A 41 5.99 3.99 48.45
N ARG A 42 4.82 4.29 48.96
CA ARG A 42 3.81 5.11 48.24
C ARG A 42 4.39 6.48 48.01
N GLY A 43 5.12 6.67 46.90
CA GLY A 43 5.72 7.91 46.51
C GLY A 43 4.85 8.61 45.50
N GLU A 44 4.59 9.85 45.74
CA GLU A 44 3.93 10.83 44.86
C GLU A 44 4.56 10.79 43.47
N GLY A 45 3.77 10.39 42.48
CA GLY A 45 4.20 10.30 41.07
C GLY A 45 4.51 11.69 40.52
N HIS A 46 5.75 11.95 40.17
CA HIS A 46 6.15 13.16 39.46
C HIS A 46 5.41 13.24 38.12
N PRO A 47 4.62 14.30 37.86
CA PRO A 47 3.84 14.44 36.62
C PRO A 47 4.70 14.47 35.35
N ALA A 48 5.99 14.76 35.42
CA ALA A 48 6.90 14.80 34.29
C ALA A 48 7.24 13.41 33.69
N VAL A 49 7.28 12.34 34.51
CA VAL A 49 7.58 10.97 34.02
C VAL A 49 6.38 10.39 33.27
N MET A 50 5.15 10.71 33.74
CA MET A 50 3.92 10.25 33.08
C MET A 50 3.60 11.03 31.79
N ALA A 51 4.15 12.24 31.61
CA ALA A 51 4.05 13.01 30.36
C ALA A 51 4.98 12.45 29.27
N GLY A 52 6.17 11.94 29.63
CA GLY A 52 7.11 11.31 28.69
C GLY A 52 6.60 9.99 28.11
N GLU A 53 5.95 9.14 28.91
CA GLU A 53 5.36 7.88 28.44
C GLU A 53 4.12 8.07 27.57
N ARG A 54 3.32 9.10 27.80
CA ARG A 54 2.15 9.42 26.94
C ARG A 54 2.54 9.98 25.59
N THR A 55 3.67 10.63 25.44
CA THR A 55 4.17 11.16 24.16
C THR A 55 4.87 10.12 23.30
N ALA A 56 5.52 9.10 23.87
CA ALA A 56 6.14 7.99 23.15
C ALA A 56 5.12 7.05 22.44
N ALA A 57 3.82 7.11 22.82
CA ALA A 57 2.80 6.18 22.34
C ALA A 57 2.24 6.45 20.93
N ARG A 58 2.70 7.46 20.21
CA ARG A 58 2.13 7.83 18.89
C ARG A 58 3.15 8.26 17.83
N GLN A 59 4.26 7.56 17.76
CA GLN A 59 5.18 7.80 16.64
C GLN A 59 4.51 7.33 15.33
N ARG A 60 4.10 8.28 14.49
CA ARG A 60 3.49 8.00 13.19
C ARG A 60 4.59 7.81 12.15
N PHE A 61 4.56 6.69 11.43
CA PHE A 61 5.49 6.42 10.34
C PHE A 61 5.03 7.13 9.08
N VAL A 62 5.91 7.96 8.52
CA VAL A 62 5.57 8.78 7.34
C VAL A 62 5.52 7.96 6.04
N ALA A 63 6.33 6.91 5.92
CA ALA A 63 6.46 6.14 4.69
C ALA A 63 5.13 5.50 4.22
N PRO A 64 4.30 4.85 5.08
CA PRO A 64 3.02 4.30 4.64
C PRO A 64 2.03 5.37 4.14
N ASP A 65 2.01 6.56 4.74
CA ASP A 65 1.11 7.62 4.30
C ASP A 65 1.60 8.25 2.99
N LEU A 66 2.91 8.49 2.83
CA LEU A 66 3.48 8.92 1.55
C LEU A 66 3.22 7.90 0.44
N ALA A 67 3.42 6.61 0.73
CA ALA A 67 3.18 5.55 -0.24
C ALA A 67 1.71 5.52 -0.72
N ARG A 68 0.73 5.73 0.18
CA ARG A 68 -0.68 5.83 -0.23
C ARG A 68 -0.95 7.04 -1.11
N GLY A 69 -0.36 8.21 -0.77
CA GLY A 69 -0.50 9.41 -1.58
C GLY A 69 0.08 9.26 -2.99
N PHE A 70 1.24 8.61 -3.11
CA PHE A 70 1.85 8.27 -4.40
C PHE A 70 1.08 7.19 -5.15
N ALA A 71 0.56 6.17 -4.47
CA ALA A 71 -0.23 5.13 -5.14
C ALA A 71 -1.44 5.71 -5.87
N LEU A 72 -2.08 6.73 -5.30
CA LEU A 72 -3.26 7.36 -5.89
C LEU A 72 -2.99 8.07 -7.22
N VAL A 73 -1.79 8.63 -7.45
CA VAL A 73 -1.48 9.16 -8.80
C VAL A 73 -1.29 8.04 -9.80
N GLY A 74 -0.60 6.96 -9.44
CA GLY A 74 -0.46 5.80 -10.33
C GLY A 74 -1.81 5.14 -10.64
N ILE A 75 -2.72 5.04 -9.66
CA ILE A 75 -4.08 4.52 -9.88
C ILE A 75 -4.88 5.44 -10.80
N ALA A 76 -4.81 6.76 -10.61
CA ALA A 76 -5.50 7.72 -11.46
C ALA A 76 -5.00 7.64 -12.91
N MET A 77 -3.69 7.55 -13.12
CA MET A 77 -3.07 7.44 -14.44
C MET A 77 -3.43 6.11 -15.11
N ALA A 78 -3.30 4.98 -14.41
CA ALA A 78 -3.70 3.68 -14.96
C ALA A 78 -5.17 3.67 -15.39
N ASN A 79 -6.07 4.11 -14.51
CA ASN A 79 -7.50 4.02 -14.76
C ASN A 79 -7.99 4.94 -15.88
N ILE A 80 -7.36 6.11 -16.11
CA ILE A 80 -7.80 7.00 -17.19
C ILE A 80 -7.47 6.46 -18.57
N VAL A 81 -6.40 5.67 -18.69
CA VAL A 81 -6.01 5.06 -19.97
C VAL A 81 -6.71 3.74 -20.24
N THR A 82 -7.36 3.13 -19.23
CA THR A 82 -8.01 1.81 -19.37
C THR A 82 -9.52 1.84 -19.15
N ASP A 83 -10.06 2.71 -18.28
CA ASP A 83 -11.41 2.53 -17.76
C ASP A 83 -12.31 3.76 -17.89
N TRP A 84 -11.73 4.97 -17.86
CA TRP A 84 -12.51 6.21 -17.82
C TRP A 84 -12.84 6.79 -19.19
N ASP A 85 -12.30 6.22 -20.26
CA ASP A 85 -12.72 6.61 -21.60
C ASP A 85 -14.14 6.08 -21.89
N PRO A 86 -15.09 6.94 -22.30
CA PRO A 86 -16.43 6.50 -22.66
C PRO A 86 -16.50 5.72 -23.98
N ALA A 87 -15.44 5.73 -24.78
CA ALA A 87 -15.38 5.01 -26.06
C ALA A 87 -14.96 3.55 -25.84
N GLU A 88 -15.94 2.64 -25.80
CA GLU A 88 -15.71 1.22 -25.69
C GLU A 88 -15.06 0.68 -26.97
N GLY A 89 -13.91 0.02 -26.86
CA GLY A 89 -13.27 -0.70 -28.00
C GLY A 89 -12.17 0.06 -28.75
N ILE A 90 -12.05 1.38 -28.68
CA ILE A 90 -10.99 2.12 -29.39
C ILE A 90 -9.64 1.96 -28.69
N ASP A 91 -9.57 2.14 -27.37
CA ASP A 91 -8.30 2.14 -26.66
C ASP A 91 -7.65 0.78 -26.55
N HIS A 92 -8.44 -0.30 -26.49
CA HIS A 92 -7.91 -1.66 -26.46
C HIS A 92 -7.38 -2.16 -27.80
N ALA A 93 -7.97 -1.66 -28.89
CA ALA A 93 -7.50 -1.99 -30.25
C ALA A 93 -6.31 -1.12 -30.70
N ALA A 94 -6.19 0.10 -30.14
CA ALA A 94 -5.15 1.07 -30.50
C ALA A 94 -3.92 1.06 -29.56
N GLY A 95 -3.83 0.09 -28.63
CA GLY A 95 -2.74 0.03 -27.66
C GLY A 95 -3.00 0.87 -26.40
N LEU A 96 -1.99 1.00 -25.56
CA LEU A 96 -2.08 1.62 -24.24
C LEU A 96 -2.51 3.10 -24.34
N GLY A 97 -3.68 3.43 -23.78
CA GLY A 97 -4.22 4.78 -23.76
C GLY A 97 -4.56 5.36 -25.13
N GLY A 98 -4.83 4.50 -26.14
CA GLY A 98 -5.10 4.92 -27.51
C GLY A 98 -3.84 5.22 -28.34
N TYR A 99 -2.67 4.83 -27.86
CA TYR A 99 -1.42 4.95 -28.62
C TYR A 99 -1.35 3.87 -29.72
N ASN A 100 -1.29 4.30 -30.98
CA ASN A 100 -1.36 3.42 -32.18
C ASN A 100 -0.01 3.16 -32.87
N GLY A 101 1.11 3.49 -32.21
CA GLY A 101 2.46 3.31 -32.79
C GLY A 101 3.00 4.55 -33.53
N ASP A 102 2.14 5.43 -34.03
CA ASP A 102 2.52 6.59 -34.86
C ASP A 102 2.78 7.89 -34.08
N GLY A 103 2.80 7.80 -32.75
CA GLY A 103 2.96 8.95 -31.88
C GLY A 103 4.34 9.60 -31.88
N THR A 104 4.41 10.78 -31.31
CA THR A 104 5.65 11.55 -31.11
C THR A 104 6.65 10.83 -30.18
N ALA A 105 7.90 11.25 -30.20
CA ALA A 105 8.92 10.73 -29.26
C ALA A 105 8.52 10.93 -27.77
N TRP A 106 7.76 11.99 -27.49
CA TRP A 106 7.23 12.26 -26.15
C TRP A 106 6.16 11.24 -25.76
N GLU A 107 5.24 10.90 -26.63
CA GLU A 107 4.19 9.90 -26.37
C GLU A 107 4.81 8.51 -26.20
N ARG A 108 5.83 8.15 -26.98
CA ARG A 108 6.61 6.92 -26.75
C ARG A 108 7.24 6.88 -25.36
N LEU A 109 7.79 7.99 -24.90
CA LEU A 109 8.34 8.09 -23.55
C LEU A 109 7.25 7.92 -22.48
N LEU A 110 6.05 8.47 -22.70
CA LEU A 110 4.91 8.31 -21.78
C LEU A 110 4.39 6.86 -21.75
N VAL A 111 4.37 6.16 -22.89
CA VAL A 111 4.06 4.72 -22.95
C VAL A 111 5.05 3.92 -22.10
N PHE A 112 6.35 4.19 -22.23
CA PHE A 112 7.35 3.57 -21.36
C PHE A 112 7.16 3.92 -19.89
N PHE A 113 6.82 5.17 -19.57
CA PHE A 113 6.52 5.58 -18.21
C PHE A 113 5.33 4.79 -17.64
N GLU A 114 4.26 4.61 -18.42
CA GLU A 114 3.08 3.83 -18.05
C GLU A 114 3.44 2.36 -17.76
N THR A 115 4.13 1.69 -18.68
CA THR A 115 4.48 0.28 -18.54
C THR A 115 5.46 0.00 -17.38
N LEU A 116 6.36 0.95 -17.09
CA LEU A 116 7.35 0.80 -16.03
C LEU A 116 6.83 1.20 -14.64
N PHE A 117 6.14 2.34 -14.55
CA PHE A 117 5.91 2.99 -13.25
C PHE A 117 4.45 3.13 -12.85
N VAL A 118 3.51 2.91 -13.76
CA VAL A 118 2.09 3.17 -13.50
C VAL A 118 1.29 1.87 -13.49
N HIS A 119 1.27 1.16 -14.62
CA HIS A 119 0.39 0.00 -14.79
C HIS A 119 0.77 -1.15 -13.86
N VAL A 120 -0.19 -1.60 -13.03
CA VAL A 120 0.01 -2.65 -12.01
C VAL A 120 1.14 -2.29 -11.02
N ARG A 121 1.25 -1.04 -10.58
CA ARG A 121 2.20 -0.62 -9.52
C ARG A 121 1.48 -0.06 -8.29
N GLY A 122 0.47 0.77 -8.51
CA GLY A 122 -0.32 1.36 -7.43
C GLY A 122 -1.17 0.34 -6.68
N LEU A 123 -1.90 -0.50 -7.40
CA LEU A 123 -2.82 -1.49 -6.82
C LEU A 123 -2.12 -2.49 -5.89
N PRO A 124 -1.05 -3.19 -6.29
CA PRO A 124 -0.38 -4.15 -5.41
C PRO A 124 0.28 -3.46 -4.20
N MET A 125 0.78 -2.24 -4.35
CA MET A 125 1.29 -1.46 -3.21
C MET A 125 0.16 -1.13 -2.23
N PHE A 126 -1.02 -0.75 -2.73
CA PHE A 126 -2.20 -0.49 -1.90
C PHE A 126 -2.68 -1.74 -1.15
N ALA A 127 -2.70 -2.91 -1.79
CA ALA A 127 -3.01 -4.19 -1.14
C ALA A 127 -2.04 -4.49 0.00
N THR A 128 -0.74 -4.27 -0.23
CA THR A 128 0.29 -4.43 0.81
C THR A 128 0.05 -3.46 1.97
N LEU A 129 -0.24 -2.18 1.68
CA LEU A 129 -0.55 -1.15 2.69
C LEU A 129 -1.83 -1.43 3.47
N LEU A 130 -2.84 -2.05 2.84
CA LEU A 130 -4.04 -2.54 3.52
C LEU A 130 -3.66 -3.56 4.60
N GLY A 131 -2.85 -4.56 4.22
CA GLY A 131 -2.31 -5.56 5.13
C GLY A 131 -1.51 -4.93 6.28
N VAL A 132 -0.62 -3.98 5.98
CA VAL A 132 0.14 -3.22 6.99
C VAL A 132 -0.80 -2.56 8.01
N GLY A 133 -1.82 -1.86 7.52
CA GLY A 133 -2.83 -1.24 8.37
C GLY A 133 -3.56 -2.26 9.26
N MET A 134 -3.92 -3.42 8.70
CA MET A 134 -4.55 -4.52 9.43
C MET A 134 -3.64 -5.08 10.53
N GLY A 135 -2.34 -5.30 10.23
CA GLY A 135 -1.35 -5.78 11.20
C GLY A 135 -1.11 -4.79 12.35
N MET A 136 -1.04 -3.49 12.04
CA MET A 136 -0.89 -2.43 13.04
C MET A 136 -2.12 -2.36 13.98
N ILE A 137 -3.34 -2.48 13.43
CA ILE A 137 -4.57 -2.53 14.24
C ILE A 137 -4.58 -3.79 15.11
N PHE A 138 -4.19 -4.94 14.58
CA PHE A 138 -4.10 -6.20 15.30
C PHE A 138 -3.21 -6.09 16.55
N VAL A 139 -2.00 -5.52 16.42
CA VAL A 139 -1.07 -5.28 17.54
C VAL A 139 -1.62 -4.22 18.50
N SER A 140 -2.27 -3.18 18.00
CA SER A 140 -2.91 -2.16 18.85
C SER A 140 -3.99 -2.76 19.74
N LEU A 141 -4.83 -3.65 19.21
CA LEU A 141 -5.86 -4.37 19.95
C LEU A 141 -5.26 -5.34 20.97
N GLU A 142 -4.16 -6.02 20.60
CA GLU A 142 -3.45 -6.91 21.52
C GLU A 142 -2.91 -6.17 22.74
N ARG A 143 -2.28 -5.02 22.55
CA ARG A 143 -1.79 -4.15 23.62
C ARG A 143 -2.90 -3.62 24.54
N ARG A 144 -4.14 -3.54 24.04
CA ARG A 144 -5.36 -3.17 24.80
C ARG A 144 -6.02 -4.37 25.47
N GLY A 145 -5.42 -5.56 25.42
CA GLY A 145 -5.93 -6.77 26.08
C GLY A 145 -7.08 -7.48 25.34
N TYR A 146 -7.36 -7.14 24.07
CA TYR A 146 -8.38 -7.83 23.30
C TYR A 146 -7.98 -9.28 23.01
N PRO A 147 -8.78 -10.29 23.37
CA PRO A 147 -8.52 -11.68 23.01
C PRO A 147 -8.61 -11.88 21.50
N LEU A 148 -7.98 -12.93 20.96
CA LEU A 148 -7.90 -13.18 19.53
C LEU A 148 -9.28 -13.19 18.84
N ARG A 149 -10.31 -13.76 19.49
CA ARG A 149 -11.69 -13.76 18.96
C ARG A 149 -12.23 -12.35 18.80
N ALA A 150 -12.03 -11.47 19.78
CA ALA A 150 -12.47 -10.08 19.72
C ALA A 150 -11.67 -9.30 18.64
N ARG A 151 -10.34 -9.51 18.52
CA ARG A 151 -9.52 -8.92 17.46
C ARG A 151 -10.04 -9.32 16.07
N ARG A 152 -10.37 -10.60 15.85
CA ARG A 152 -11.02 -11.09 14.63
C ARG A 152 -12.33 -10.35 14.34
N GLY A 153 -13.19 -10.23 15.31
CA GLY A 153 -14.48 -9.54 15.16
C GLY A 153 -14.35 -8.06 14.78
N VAL A 154 -13.43 -7.33 15.42
CA VAL A 154 -13.15 -5.93 15.09
C VAL A 154 -12.62 -5.79 13.66
N LEU A 155 -11.66 -6.61 13.25
CA LEU A 155 -11.10 -6.58 11.91
C LEU A 155 -12.13 -7.01 10.87
N ALA A 156 -12.89 -8.09 11.12
CA ALA A 156 -13.94 -8.55 10.20
C ALA A 156 -15.01 -7.48 9.99
N ARG A 157 -15.47 -6.79 11.04
CA ARG A 157 -16.42 -5.67 10.91
C ARG A 157 -15.82 -4.55 10.05
N ARG A 158 -14.58 -4.15 10.31
CA ARG A 158 -13.91 -3.09 9.58
C ARG A 158 -13.80 -3.41 8.09
N TYR A 159 -13.30 -4.58 7.74
CA TYR A 159 -13.09 -4.97 6.36
C TYR A 159 -14.38 -5.45 5.67
N GLY A 160 -15.38 -5.88 6.43
CA GLY A 160 -16.74 -6.08 5.94
C GLY A 160 -17.39 -4.79 5.44
N PHE A 161 -17.21 -3.67 6.17
CA PHE A 161 -17.65 -2.36 5.66
C PHE A 161 -16.83 -1.89 4.45
N LEU A 162 -15.53 -2.20 4.38
CA LEU A 162 -14.74 -1.92 3.18
C LEU A 162 -15.29 -2.69 1.96
N PHE A 163 -15.61 -3.98 2.14
CA PHE A 163 -16.26 -4.79 1.10
C PHE A 163 -17.59 -4.18 0.65
N LEU A 164 -18.45 -3.78 1.60
CA LEU A 164 -19.74 -3.17 1.27
C LEU A 164 -19.59 -1.84 0.52
N PHE A 165 -18.65 -0.98 0.93
CA PHE A 165 -18.34 0.24 0.20
C PHE A 165 -17.83 -0.05 -1.22
N GLY A 166 -16.94 -1.03 -1.37
CA GLY A 166 -16.46 -1.48 -2.66
C GLY A 166 -17.60 -2.00 -3.53
N LEU A 167 -18.49 -2.82 -2.99
CA LEU A 167 -19.64 -3.36 -3.73
C LEU A 167 -20.57 -2.25 -4.24
N VAL A 168 -20.90 -1.25 -3.41
CA VAL A 168 -21.68 -0.08 -3.82
C VAL A 168 -20.94 0.72 -4.89
N HIS A 169 -19.64 0.95 -4.70
CA HIS A 169 -18.82 1.71 -5.64
C HIS A 169 -18.68 0.99 -6.98
N LYS A 170 -18.44 -0.32 -6.98
CA LYS A 170 -18.36 -1.19 -8.16
C LYS A 170 -19.68 -1.20 -8.94
N THR A 171 -20.81 -1.22 -8.23
CA THR A 171 -22.14 -1.28 -8.84
C THR A 171 -22.57 0.05 -9.46
N LEU A 172 -22.31 1.18 -8.78
CA LEU A 172 -22.91 2.46 -9.17
C LEU A 172 -21.95 3.38 -9.94
N PHE A 173 -20.63 3.24 -9.73
CA PHE A 173 -19.69 4.25 -10.20
C PHE A 173 -18.54 3.69 -11.04
N PHE A 174 -17.91 2.57 -10.61
CA PHE A 174 -16.67 2.11 -11.22
C PHE A 174 -16.53 0.59 -11.18
N THR A 175 -16.79 -0.07 -12.30
CA THR A 175 -16.83 -1.54 -12.42
C THR A 175 -15.50 -2.22 -12.02
N ASN A 176 -14.37 -1.57 -12.25
CA ASN A 176 -13.04 -2.08 -11.89
C ASN A 176 -12.60 -1.67 -10.48
N ASP A 177 -13.58 -1.42 -9.56
CA ASP A 177 -13.28 -1.13 -8.17
C ASP A 177 -12.54 -2.27 -7.47
N ILE A 178 -11.50 -1.88 -6.73
CA ILE A 178 -10.60 -2.80 -6.01
C ILE A 178 -10.99 -3.03 -4.55
N MET A 179 -11.82 -2.15 -3.96
CA MET A 179 -12.18 -2.24 -2.53
C MET A 179 -12.97 -3.51 -2.22
N THR A 180 -13.77 -3.99 -3.18
CA THR A 180 -14.49 -5.27 -3.07
C THR A 180 -13.52 -6.43 -2.88
N ALA A 181 -12.56 -6.58 -3.78
CA ALA A 181 -11.54 -7.64 -3.71
C ALA A 181 -10.65 -7.52 -2.46
N TYR A 182 -10.26 -6.31 -2.10
CA TYR A 182 -9.48 -6.03 -0.87
C TYR A 182 -10.26 -6.36 0.40
N GLY A 183 -11.55 -6.03 0.44
CA GLY A 183 -12.43 -6.37 1.54
C GLY A 183 -12.53 -7.88 1.74
N ILE A 184 -12.74 -8.64 0.65
CA ILE A 184 -12.80 -10.12 0.68
C ILE A 184 -11.46 -10.69 1.13
N ALA A 185 -10.34 -10.24 0.55
CA ALA A 185 -9.00 -10.71 0.93
C ALA A 185 -8.72 -10.50 2.42
N ALA A 186 -9.06 -9.33 2.96
CA ALA A 186 -8.89 -9.04 4.38
C ALA A 186 -9.84 -9.85 5.28
N LEU A 187 -11.07 -10.10 4.85
CA LEU A 187 -12.03 -10.96 5.57
C LEU A 187 -11.53 -12.41 5.65
N ILE A 188 -11.02 -12.95 4.56
CA ILE A 188 -10.41 -14.28 4.53
C ILE A 188 -9.18 -14.31 5.44
N LEU A 189 -8.32 -13.28 5.40
CA LEU A 189 -7.16 -13.22 6.29
C LEU A 189 -7.56 -13.19 7.78
N CYS A 190 -8.73 -12.66 8.15
CA CYS A 190 -9.21 -12.71 9.55
C CYS A 190 -9.28 -14.13 10.12
N LEU A 191 -9.43 -15.16 9.29
CA LEU A 191 -9.43 -16.56 9.72
C LEU A 191 -8.04 -17.00 10.18
N PHE A 192 -6.99 -16.42 9.62
CA PHE A 192 -5.59 -16.85 9.76
C PHE A 192 -4.72 -15.91 10.60
N ILE A 193 -5.23 -14.76 11.07
CA ILE A 193 -4.43 -13.73 11.79
C ILE A 193 -3.72 -14.24 13.05
N GLY A 194 -4.17 -15.37 13.63
CA GLY A 194 -3.53 -16.00 14.77
C GLY A 194 -2.35 -16.93 14.41
N TRP A 195 -2.11 -17.17 13.12
CA TRP A 195 -1.04 -18.05 12.67
C TRP A 195 0.34 -17.41 12.85
N SER A 196 1.39 -18.27 12.89
CA SER A 196 2.77 -17.81 12.91
C SER A 196 3.13 -17.09 11.60
N ASP A 197 4.15 -16.20 11.67
CA ASP A 197 4.61 -15.48 10.48
C ASP A 197 5.07 -16.42 9.37
N LYS A 198 5.73 -17.53 9.72
CA LYS A 198 6.17 -18.54 8.74
C LYS A 198 4.98 -19.18 8.03
N ALA A 199 3.93 -19.54 8.78
CA ALA A 199 2.72 -20.13 8.21
C ALA A 199 1.97 -19.13 7.32
N LEU A 200 1.94 -17.84 7.69
CA LEU A 200 1.35 -16.78 6.87
C LEU A 200 2.13 -16.55 5.58
N TYR A 201 3.47 -16.53 5.62
CA TYR A 201 4.26 -16.45 4.39
C TYR A 201 4.09 -17.69 3.50
N ALA A 202 3.99 -18.89 4.08
CA ALA A 202 3.66 -20.10 3.31
C ALA A 202 2.28 -20.01 2.67
N LEU A 203 1.27 -19.50 3.39
CA LEU A 203 -0.07 -19.25 2.86
C LEU A 203 -0.03 -18.22 1.70
N ALA A 204 0.72 -17.12 1.85
CA ALA A 204 0.89 -16.14 0.78
C ALA A 204 1.56 -16.75 -0.46
N GLY A 205 2.61 -17.55 -0.27
CA GLY A 205 3.29 -18.25 -1.37
C GLY A 205 2.36 -19.26 -2.08
N ALA A 206 1.60 -20.05 -1.31
CA ALA A 206 0.63 -21.00 -1.87
C ALA A 206 -0.50 -20.29 -2.65
N ALA A 207 -1.03 -19.18 -2.11
CA ALA A 207 -2.06 -18.40 -2.79
C ALA A 207 -1.52 -17.75 -4.08
N PHE A 208 -0.29 -17.23 -4.06
CA PHE A 208 0.36 -16.70 -5.27
C PHE A 208 0.57 -17.79 -6.32
N ALA A 209 1.06 -18.97 -5.92
CA ALA A 209 1.25 -20.12 -6.82
C ALA A 209 -0.08 -20.57 -7.43
N LEU A 210 -1.14 -20.65 -6.62
CA LEU A 210 -2.48 -20.96 -7.11
C LEU A 210 -2.96 -19.93 -8.15
N ASN A 211 -2.83 -18.64 -7.84
CA ASN A 211 -3.18 -17.57 -8.79
C ASN A 211 -2.37 -17.69 -10.10
N ALA A 212 -1.07 -18.00 -10.00
CA ALA A 212 -0.22 -18.20 -11.17
C ALA A 212 -0.66 -19.39 -12.03
N VAL A 213 -0.96 -20.52 -11.41
CA VAL A 213 -1.46 -21.72 -12.13
C VAL A 213 -2.79 -21.44 -12.82
N LEU A 214 -3.72 -20.76 -12.15
CA LEU A 214 -5.03 -20.42 -12.72
C LEU A 214 -4.95 -19.41 -13.87
N ARG A 215 -3.98 -18.49 -13.83
CA ARG A 215 -3.81 -17.46 -14.87
C ARG A 215 -2.87 -17.87 -16.00
N ALA A 216 -2.02 -18.89 -15.80
CA ALA A 216 -1.05 -19.33 -16.80
C ALA A 216 -1.66 -19.64 -18.17
N PRO A 217 -2.79 -20.37 -18.29
CA PRO A 217 -3.40 -20.61 -19.60
C PRO A 217 -3.77 -19.32 -20.35
N GLY A 218 -4.31 -18.33 -19.63
CA GLY A 218 -4.64 -17.02 -20.21
C GLY A 218 -3.40 -16.24 -20.65
N VAL A 219 -2.31 -16.29 -19.88
CA VAL A 219 -1.03 -15.69 -20.26
C VAL A 219 -0.48 -16.33 -21.53
N PHE A 220 -0.47 -17.67 -21.63
CA PHE A 220 -0.02 -18.37 -22.83
C PHE A 220 -0.92 -18.05 -24.04
N ALA A 221 -2.23 -18.04 -23.85
CA ALA A 221 -3.18 -17.66 -24.90
C ALA A 221 -2.94 -16.24 -25.41
N ALA A 222 -2.61 -15.28 -24.53
CA ALA A 222 -2.31 -13.91 -24.89
C ALA A 222 -1.08 -13.77 -25.82
N PHE A 223 -0.04 -14.59 -25.64
CA PHE A 223 1.12 -14.65 -26.57
C PHE A 223 0.80 -15.33 -27.90
N SER A 224 -0.24 -16.15 -27.95
CA SER A 224 -0.67 -16.88 -29.16
C SER A 224 -1.77 -16.12 -29.91
N SER A 225 -2.31 -15.06 -29.33
CA SER A 225 -3.38 -14.28 -29.93
C SER A 225 -2.84 -13.53 -31.16
N THR A 226 -3.36 -13.90 -32.32
CA THR A 226 -3.22 -13.16 -33.57
C THR A 226 -4.40 -12.20 -33.74
N ALA A 227 -4.92 -11.67 -32.61
CA ALA A 227 -6.06 -10.76 -32.66
C ALA A 227 -5.74 -9.60 -33.60
N GLU A 228 -6.32 -9.66 -34.80
CA GLU A 228 -6.44 -8.53 -35.70
C GLU A 228 -7.11 -7.41 -34.90
N PRO A 229 -6.75 -6.14 -35.14
CA PRO A 229 -7.49 -5.02 -34.58
C PRO A 229 -8.98 -5.24 -34.85
N ILE A 230 -9.80 -5.14 -33.81
CA ILE A 230 -11.23 -5.34 -33.92
C ILE A 230 -11.72 -4.45 -35.07
N ASP A 231 -12.36 -5.09 -36.06
CA ASP A 231 -12.94 -4.49 -37.24
C ASP A 231 -13.55 -3.12 -36.90
N GLY A 232 -13.25 -2.08 -37.70
CA GLY A 232 -13.54 -0.68 -37.43
C GLY A 232 -15.00 -0.31 -37.22
N SER A 233 -15.71 -1.07 -36.42
CA SER A 233 -17.00 -0.69 -35.85
C SER A 233 -16.82 0.58 -35.06
N PRO A 234 -17.64 1.62 -35.27
CA PRO A 234 -17.57 2.85 -34.48
C PRO A 234 -17.68 2.47 -32.99
N ALA A 235 -16.71 2.92 -32.19
CA ALA A 235 -16.71 2.67 -30.75
C ALA A 235 -18.06 3.09 -30.17
N ARG A 236 -18.64 2.17 -29.39
CA ARG A 236 -19.85 2.48 -28.64
C ARG A 236 -19.49 3.43 -27.49
N ILE A 237 -20.13 4.60 -27.49
CA ILE A 237 -20.03 5.52 -26.36
C ILE A 237 -20.85 4.96 -25.21
N VAL A 238 -20.20 4.67 -24.08
CA VAL A 238 -20.82 4.16 -22.86
C VAL A 238 -21.00 5.33 -21.90
N ASP A 239 -22.23 5.78 -21.71
CA ASP A 239 -22.51 6.85 -20.77
C ASP A 239 -22.66 6.35 -19.32
N LEU A 240 -22.83 7.28 -18.37
CA LEU A 240 -22.98 6.95 -16.95
C LEU A 240 -24.23 6.10 -16.69
N SER A 241 -25.32 6.30 -17.45
CA SER A 241 -26.57 5.55 -17.29
C SER A 241 -26.39 4.09 -17.69
N ASP A 242 -25.68 3.83 -18.80
CA ASP A 242 -25.32 2.49 -19.24
C ASP A 242 -24.46 1.76 -18.20
N ARG A 243 -23.48 2.46 -17.63
CA ARG A 243 -22.61 1.92 -16.56
C ARG A 243 -23.39 1.54 -15.30
N ILE A 244 -24.30 2.40 -14.86
CA ILE A 244 -25.18 2.11 -13.70
C ILE A 244 -26.11 0.94 -14.00
N ALA A 245 -26.74 0.91 -15.18
CA ALA A 245 -27.63 -0.18 -15.58
C ALA A 245 -26.89 -1.52 -15.65
N ALA A 246 -25.69 -1.57 -16.25
CA ALA A 246 -24.84 -2.73 -16.27
C ALA A 246 -24.41 -3.15 -14.85
N GLY A 247 -24.06 -2.19 -13.99
CA GLY A 247 -23.69 -2.42 -12.62
C GLY A 247 -24.83 -3.06 -11.80
N LEU A 248 -26.05 -2.54 -11.93
CA LEU A 248 -27.22 -3.09 -11.25
C LEU A 248 -27.57 -4.50 -11.76
N THR A 249 -27.46 -4.72 -13.07
CA THR A 249 -27.69 -6.04 -13.67
C THR A 249 -26.70 -7.08 -13.17
N ASN A 250 -25.41 -6.68 -13.03
CA ASN A 250 -24.33 -7.58 -12.61
C ASN A 250 -24.10 -7.60 -11.09
N PHE A 251 -24.95 -6.93 -10.29
CA PHE A 251 -24.77 -6.80 -8.84
C PHE A 251 -24.45 -8.12 -8.14
N TRP A 252 -25.19 -9.19 -8.48
CA TRP A 252 -25.03 -10.51 -7.87
C TRP A 252 -23.76 -11.25 -8.33
N VAL A 253 -23.20 -10.84 -9.47
CA VAL A 253 -21.96 -11.41 -10.03
C VAL A 253 -20.73 -10.82 -9.37
N TYR A 254 -20.77 -9.56 -8.97
CA TYR A 254 -19.61 -8.83 -8.43
C TYR A 254 -18.98 -9.44 -7.18
N PRO A 255 -19.71 -9.99 -6.20
CA PRO A 255 -19.08 -10.72 -5.09
C PRO A 255 -18.27 -11.93 -5.54
N ALA A 256 -18.79 -12.70 -6.53
CA ALA A 256 -18.07 -13.85 -7.08
C ALA A 256 -16.82 -13.43 -7.86
N MET A 257 -16.93 -12.38 -8.70
CA MET A 257 -15.77 -11.79 -9.38
C MET A 257 -14.73 -11.31 -8.37
N GLY A 258 -15.16 -10.62 -7.31
CA GLY A 258 -14.27 -10.17 -6.23
C GLY A 258 -13.52 -11.31 -5.53
N VAL A 259 -14.11 -12.50 -5.44
CA VAL A 259 -13.41 -13.71 -4.93
C VAL A 259 -12.30 -14.15 -5.89
N ILE A 260 -12.51 -14.04 -7.21
CA ILE A 260 -11.48 -14.36 -8.20
C ILE A 260 -10.38 -13.30 -8.20
N GLU A 261 -10.76 -12.03 -8.24
CA GLU A 261 -9.83 -10.88 -8.21
C GLU A 261 -8.97 -10.87 -6.95
N MET A 262 -9.54 -11.24 -5.79
CA MET A 262 -8.82 -11.25 -4.52
C MET A 262 -7.62 -12.21 -4.52
N LEU A 263 -7.63 -13.28 -5.33
CA LEU A 263 -6.48 -14.21 -5.40
C LEU A 263 -5.18 -13.51 -5.80
N ALA A 264 -5.25 -12.47 -6.62
CA ALA A 264 -4.09 -11.68 -6.99
C ALA A 264 -3.58 -10.80 -5.82
N PHE A 265 -4.50 -10.27 -4.99
CA PHE A 265 -4.17 -9.32 -3.92
C PHE A 265 -3.93 -9.99 -2.56
N PHE A 266 -4.53 -11.14 -2.30
CA PHE A 266 -4.46 -11.82 -1.01
C PHE A 266 -3.02 -12.08 -0.52
N PRO A 267 -2.08 -12.59 -1.35
CA PRO A 267 -0.68 -12.74 -0.95
C PRO A 267 -0.05 -11.45 -0.43
N LEU A 268 -0.37 -10.32 -1.07
CA LEU A 268 0.17 -9.01 -0.74
C LEU A 268 -0.39 -8.48 0.58
N VAL A 269 -1.70 -8.68 0.80
CA VAL A 269 -2.37 -8.34 2.07
C VAL A 269 -1.76 -9.15 3.21
N VAL A 270 -1.47 -10.44 3.00
CA VAL A 270 -0.81 -11.30 4.00
C VAL A 270 0.61 -10.82 4.30
N VAL A 271 1.42 -10.54 3.28
CA VAL A 271 2.78 -9.99 3.47
C VAL A 271 2.71 -8.67 4.22
N GLY A 272 1.84 -7.76 3.81
CA GLY A 272 1.63 -6.49 4.48
C GLY A 272 1.18 -6.66 5.94
N PHE A 273 0.28 -7.59 6.23
CA PHE A 273 -0.16 -7.90 7.59
C PHE A 273 1.00 -8.33 8.49
N VAL A 274 1.87 -9.22 8.01
CA VAL A 274 3.07 -9.62 8.76
C VAL A 274 4.00 -8.44 9.00
N TRP A 275 4.20 -7.57 8.00
CA TRP A 275 5.01 -6.36 8.16
C TRP A 275 4.44 -5.39 9.20
N GLY A 276 3.11 -5.15 9.15
CA GLY A 276 2.42 -4.33 10.14
C GLY A 276 2.48 -4.91 11.54
N ARG A 277 2.29 -6.24 11.67
CA ARG A 277 2.36 -6.97 12.94
C ARG A 277 3.76 -6.93 13.55
N ARG A 278 4.81 -7.04 12.72
CA ARG A 278 6.21 -6.97 13.16
C ARG A 278 6.71 -5.55 13.42
N GLY A 279 5.94 -4.53 13.02
CA GLY A 279 6.35 -3.14 13.18
C GLY A 279 7.55 -2.74 12.32
N ILE A 280 7.68 -3.30 11.10
CA ILE A 280 8.82 -3.10 10.18
C ILE A 280 9.13 -1.62 9.95
N PHE A 281 8.09 -0.78 9.89
CA PHE A 281 8.24 0.67 9.65
C PHE A 281 8.75 1.45 10.88
N GLY A 282 8.75 0.81 12.05
CA GLY A 282 9.35 1.35 13.28
C GLY A 282 10.86 1.16 13.35
N ASP A 283 11.37 0.15 12.67
CA ASP A 283 12.79 -0.17 12.60
C ASP A 283 13.19 -0.53 11.16
N VAL A 284 13.21 0.48 10.29
CA VAL A 284 13.59 0.34 8.88
C VAL A 284 15.07 -0.05 8.75
N ASP A 285 15.92 0.39 9.67
CA ASP A 285 17.35 0.09 9.63
C ASP A 285 17.64 -1.37 9.97
N GLY A 286 17.05 -1.90 11.02
CA GLY A 286 17.15 -3.32 11.39
C GLY A 286 16.59 -4.26 10.33
N ASN A 287 15.58 -3.82 9.57
CA ASN A 287 14.95 -4.59 8.49
C ASN A 287 15.49 -4.27 7.08
N SER A 288 16.57 -3.48 6.97
CA SER A 288 17.04 -2.94 5.69
C SER A 288 17.45 -3.99 4.66
N ARG A 289 18.02 -5.12 5.10
CA ARG A 289 18.39 -6.22 4.19
C ARG A 289 17.15 -6.80 3.50
N MET A 290 16.10 -7.08 4.26
CA MET A 290 14.83 -7.60 3.74
C MET A 290 14.18 -6.59 2.80
N LEU A 291 14.10 -5.31 3.22
CA LEU A 291 13.50 -4.25 2.41
C LEU A 291 14.25 -4.03 1.08
N ARG A 292 15.61 -4.06 1.11
CA ARG A 292 16.41 -4.01 -0.13
C ARG A 292 16.14 -5.21 -1.03
N GLY A 293 16.02 -6.43 -0.48
CA GLY A 293 15.69 -7.62 -1.26
C GLY A 293 14.36 -7.47 -2.00
N TRP A 294 13.31 -6.96 -1.34
CA TRP A 294 12.03 -6.69 -1.97
C TRP A 294 12.10 -5.56 -3.01
N ALA A 295 12.85 -4.49 -2.73
CA ALA A 295 13.05 -3.39 -3.67
C ALA A 295 13.79 -3.86 -4.94
N ILE A 296 14.81 -4.71 -4.80
CA ILE A 296 15.52 -5.33 -5.93
C ILE A 296 14.58 -6.24 -6.72
N LEU A 297 13.78 -7.07 -6.06
CA LEU A 297 12.79 -7.92 -6.74
C LEU A 297 11.83 -7.07 -7.59
N ALA A 298 11.30 -5.97 -7.01
CA ALA A 298 10.45 -5.07 -7.77
C ALA A 298 11.18 -4.45 -8.98
N ALA A 299 12.41 -3.99 -8.81
CA ALA A 299 13.20 -3.43 -9.91
C ALA A 299 13.45 -4.46 -11.01
N VAL A 300 13.75 -5.71 -10.65
CA VAL A 300 13.93 -6.81 -11.62
C VAL A 300 12.64 -7.09 -12.38
N VAL A 301 11.50 -7.20 -11.69
CA VAL A 301 10.20 -7.43 -12.35
C VAL A 301 9.83 -6.26 -13.27
N ILE A 302 10.00 -5.02 -12.81
CA ILE A 302 9.73 -3.82 -13.62
C ILE A 302 10.61 -3.82 -14.88
N ALA A 303 11.89 -4.09 -14.75
CA ALA A 303 12.81 -4.10 -15.89
C ALA A 303 12.56 -5.27 -16.85
N SER A 304 12.36 -6.49 -16.32
CA SER A 304 12.23 -7.70 -17.14
C SER A 304 10.90 -7.83 -17.87
N VAL A 305 9.83 -7.21 -17.35
CA VAL A 305 8.50 -7.23 -17.98
C VAL A 305 8.14 -5.88 -18.57
N GLY A 306 8.33 -4.80 -17.82
CA GLY A 306 7.91 -3.46 -18.24
C GLY A 306 8.70 -2.92 -19.43
N ILE A 307 10.04 -3.15 -19.51
CA ILE A 307 10.82 -2.69 -20.66
C ILE A 307 10.40 -3.42 -21.95
N PRO A 308 10.37 -4.78 -22.03
CA PRO A 308 9.90 -5.47 -23.21
C PRO A 308 8.46 -5.10 -23.58
N TRP A 309 7.58 -4.92 -22.57
CA TRP A 309 6.21 -4.49 -22.82
C TRP A 309 6.15 -3.10 -23.43
N GLY A 310 6.89 -2.12 -22.89
CA GLY A 310 7.00 -0.79 -23.48
C GLY A 310 7.53 -0.82 -24.91
N CYS A 311 8.53 -1.69 -25.20
CA CYS A 311 9.02 -1.90 -26.57
C CYS A 311 7.93 -2.46 -27.51
N ALA A 312 7.10 -3.36 -27.02
CA ALA A 312 6.00 -3.92 -27.80
C ALA A 312 4.89 -2.86 -28.07
N GLU A 313 4.52 -2.09 -27.06
CA GLU A 313 3.51 -1.04 -27.17
C GLU A 313 3.90 0.07 -28.16
N ILE A 314 5.20 0.41 -28.26
CA ILE A 314 5.68 1.41 -29.25
C ILE A 314 5.95 0.82 -30.64
N GLY A 315 5.57 -0.45 -30.89
CA GLY A 315 5.71 -1.10 -32.18
C GLY A 315 7.12 -1.63 -32.49
N ALA A 316 8.03 -1.70 -31.50
CA ALA A 316 9.35 -2.28 -31.70
C ALA A 316 9.35 -3.83 -31.67
N LEU A 317 8.26 -4.45 -31.21
CA LEU A 317 8.02 -5.89 -31.21
C LEU A 317 6.66 -6.18 -31.86
N GLU A 318 6.42 -7.45 -32.22
CA GLU A 318 5.12 -7.86 -32.78
C GLU A 318 3.97 -7.64 -31.78
N PRO A 319 2.73 -7.32 -32.22
CA PRO A 319 1.59 -7.00 -31.35
C PRO A 319 1.26 -8.05 -30.31
N ARG A 320 1.45 -9.34 -30.61
CA ARG A 320 1.27 -10.45 -29.65
C ARG A 320 2.11 -10.29 -28.37
N TRP A 321 3.29 -9.64 -28.47
CA TRP A 321 4.12 -9.39 -27.31
C TRP A 321 3.54 -8.34 -26.37
N ALA A 322 2.84 -7.34 -26.90
CA ALA A 322 2.15 -6.35 -26.06
C ALA A 322 1.08 -7.03 -25.19
N THR A 323 0.19 -7.82 -25.80
CA THR A 323 -0.87 -8.55 -25.10
C THR A 323 -0.30 -9.58 -24.11
N GLY A 324 0.68 -10.39 -24.52
CA GLY A 324 1.27 -11.41 -23.66
C GLY A 324 2.07 -10.82 -22.49
N LEU A 325 2.81 -9.73 -22.71
CA LEU A 325 3.56 -9.05 -21.65
C LEU A 325 2.66 -8.28 -20.69
N ASN A 326 1.55 -7.70 -21.18
CA ASN A 326 0.52 -7.12 -20.32
C ASN A 326 -0.07 -8.20 -19.39
N ALA A 327 -0.52 -9.33 -19.93
CA ALA A 327 -1.03 -10.45 -19.14
C ALA A 327 0.01 -10.98 -18.13
N THR A 328 1.29 -11.03 -18.54
CA THR A 328 2.40 -11.38 -17.65
C THR A 328 2.56 -10.34 -16.54
N ASN A 329 2.49 -9.05 -16.86
CA ASN A 329 2.58 -7.97 -15.89
C ASN A 329 1.43 -7.99 -14.87
N GLU A 330 0.21 -8.35 -15.29
CA GLU A 330 -0.92 -8.53 -14.35
C GLU A 330 -0.68 -9.64 -13.33
N LEU A 331 0.13 -10.64 -13.67
CA LEU A 331 0.47 -11.74 -12.77
C LEU A 331 1.68 -11.42 -11.90
N VAL A 332 2.86 -11.23 -12.53
CA VAL A 332 4.11 -11.06 -11.77
C VAL A 332 4.34 -9.63 -11.29
N GLY A 333 3.74 -8.65 -11.96
CA GLY A 333 3.75 -7.25 -11.53
C GLY A 333 3.16 -7.04 -10.13
N MET A 334 2.31 -7.95 -9.66
CA MET A 334 1.81 -7.95 -8.28
C MET A 334 2.95 -8.01 -7.25
N LEU A 335 4.06 -8.67 -7.55
CA LEU A 335 5.23 -8.76 -6.66
C LEU A 335 5.92 -7.40 -6.44
N THR A 336 5.65 -6.41 -7.30
CA THR A 336 6.23 -5.06 -7.16
C THR A 336 5.67 -4.28 -5.97
N GLY A 337 4.45 -4.60 -5.51
CA GLY A 337 3.78 -3.87 -4.43
C GLY A 337 4.60 -3.78 -3.14
N PRO A 338 4.97 -4.90 -2.50
CA PRO A 338 5.84 -4.88 -1.32
C PRO A 338 7.20 -4.22 -1.61
N GLY A 339 7.75 -4.41 -2.82
CA GLY A 339 9.05 -3.86 -3.20
C GLY A 339 9.05 -2.34 -3.36
N ILE A 340 8.03 -1.76 -3.98
CA ILE A 340 7.89 -0.31 -4.09
C ILE A 340 7.68 0.31 -2.71
N LEU A 341 6.85 -0.31 -1.86
CA LEU A 341 6.67 0.13 -0.47
C LEU A 341 7.98 0.06 0.31
N ALA A 342 8.79 -0.99 0.10
CA ALA A 342 10.11 -1.13 0.70
C ALA A 342 11.08 -0.04 0.23
N ALA A 343 11.11 0.25 -1.08
CA ALA A 343 11.93 1.32 -1.66
C ALA A 343 11.56 2.70 -1.09
N ILE A 344 10.25 3.02 -1.03
CA ILE A 344 9.76 4.26 -0.41
C ILE A 344 10.17 4.32 1.06
N SER A 345 10.05 3.22 1.81
CA SER A 345 10.41 3.18 3.23
C SER A 345 11.91 3.43 3.46
N LEU A 346 12.77 2.86 2.60
CA LEU A 346 14.21 3.11 2.63
C LEU A 346 14.55 4.57 2.26
N ALA A 347 13.89 5.12 1.24
CA ALA A 347 14.07 6.52 0.83
C ALA A 347 13.56 7.53 1.87
N CYS A 348 12.55 7.16 2.64
CA CYS A 348 11.98 8.03 3.68
C CYS A 348 12.78 8.07 4.99
N ARG A 349 13.89 7.33 5.13
CA ARG A 349 14.71 7.34 6.36
C ARG A 349 15.16 8.75 6.79
N PRO A 350 15.79 9.57 5.92
CA PRO A 350 16.22 10.90 6.32
C PRO A 350 15.04 11.80 6.70
N LEU A 351 13.89 11.63 6.04
CA LEU A 351 12.67 12.36 6.37
C LEU A 351 12.14 11.94 7.75
N GLN A 352 12.06 10.63 8.03
CA GLN A 352 11.63 10.12 9.33
C GLN A 352 12.56 10.58 10.47
N SER A 353 13.88 10.58 10.24
CA SER A 353 14.86 11.07 11.22
C SER A 353 14.66 12.56 11.52
N ARG A 354 14.39 13.38 10.50
CA ARG A 354 14.07 14.80 10.68
C ARG A 354 12.78 15.00 11.47
N ILE A 355 11.74 14.24 11.18
CA ILE A 355 10.46 14.29 11.91
C ILE A 355 10.67 13.89 13.37
N ASN A 356 11.46 12.85 13.62
CA ASN A 356 11.76 12.42 14.99
C ASN A 356 12.54 13.47 15.79
N ALA A 357 13.44 14.21 15.13
CA ALA A 357 14.24 15.26 15.77
C ALA A 357 13.47 16.57 15.96
N SER A 358 12.65 16.99 14.99
CA SER A 358 11.95 18.29 15.00
C SER A 358 10.53 18.23 15.54
N GLY A 359 9.94 17.02 15.66
CA GLY A 359 8.52 16.82 16.00
C GLY A 359 7.55 17.28 14.91
N SER A 360 8.02 17.74 13.75
CA SER A 360 7.20 18.32 12.69
C SER A 360 7.47 17.72 11.31
N LEU A 361 6.42 17.66 10.48
CA LEU A 361 6.51 17.22 9.10
C LEU A 361 6.93 18.41 8.20
N PRO A 362 7.95 18.27 7.33
CA PRO A 362 8.31 19.31 6.38
C PRO A 362 7.15 19.73 5.48
N HIS A 363 7.04 21.03 5.18
CA HIS A 363 5.91 21.58 4.43
C HIS A 363 5.67 20.90 3.08
N LEU A 364 6.73 20.58 2.34
CA LEU A 364 6.63 19.89 1.03
C LEU A 364 6.04 18.47 1.12
N ALA A 365 6.18 17.81 2.25
CA ALA A 365 5.62 16.46 2.45
C ALA A 365 4.17 16.49 2.98
N GLN A 366 3.73 17.62 3.56
CA GLN A 366 2.41 17.72 4.19
C GLN A 366 1.24 17.39 3.25
N PRO A 367 1.15 17.96 2.02
CA PRO A 367 0.01 17.69 1.14
C PRO A 367 -0.13 16.21 0.78
N LEU A 368 1.00 15.56 0.43
CA LEU A 368 1.01 14.17 0.05
C LEU A 368 0.70 13.22 1.22
N VAL A 369 1.24 13.51 2.40
CA VAL A 369 0.90 12.79 3.63
C VAL A 369 -0.57 13.02 4.02
N ALA A 370 -1.10 14.24 3.81
CA ALA A 370 -2.51 14.54 4.05
C ALA A 370 -3.43 13.70 3.18
N LEU A 371 -3.10 13.55 1.88
CA LEU A 371 -3.80 12.66 0.96
C LEU A 371 -3.67 11.20 1.39
N GLY A 372 -2.48 10.73 1.75
CA GLY A 372 -2.27 9.36 2.22
C GLY A 372 -3.08 9.00 3.48
N LYS A 373 -3.25 9.96 4.40
CA LYS A 373 -4.14 9.82 5.57
C LYS A 373 -5.61 9.69 5.19
N ARG A 374 -6.01 10.24 4.04
CA ARG A 374 -7.38 10.31 3.51
C ARG A 374 -7.51 9.56 2.18
N SER A 375 -6.73 8.49 2.02
CA SER A 375 -6.58 7.81 0.74
C SER A 375 -7.87 7.19 0.21
N MET A 376 -8.77 6.75 1.09
CA MET A 376 -10.09 6.25 0.69
C MET A 376 -10.98 7.38 0.18
N SER A 377 -11.04 8.51 0.89
CA SER A 377 -11.74 9.70 0.42
C SER A 377 -11.13 10.25 -0.87
N GLY A 378 -9.80 10.24 -0.99
CA GLY A 378 -9.08 10.64 -2.20
C GLY A 378 -9.44 9.77 -3.40
N TYR A 379 -9.45 8.45 -3.24
CA TYR A 379 -9.82 7.51 -4.29
C TYR A 379 -11.26 7.71 -4.79
N LEU A 380 -12.21 7.81 -3.86
CA LEU A 380 -13.62 8.05 -4.22
C LEU A 380 -13.84 9.44 -4.83
N ALA A 381 -13.09 10.45 -4.39
CA ALA A 381 -13.12 11.77 -5.00
C ALA A 381 -12.57 11.75 -6.44
N GLN A 382 -11.52 10.96 -6.73
CA GLN A 382 -11.03 10.76 -8.10
C GLN A 382 -12.13 10.17 -9.00
N THR A 383 -12.86 9.16 -8.52
CA THR A 383 -13.99 8.59 -9.25
C THR A 383 -15.03 9.65 -9.61
N ILE A 384 -15.45 10.46 -8.64
CA ILE A 384 -16.43 11.54 -8.88
C ILE A 384 -15.88 12.56 -9.89
N LEU A 385 -14.61 12.97 -9.75
CA LEU A 385 -13.97 13.91 -10.64
C LEU A 385 -13.85 13.33 -12.06
N PHE A 386 -13.49 12.05 -12.22
CA PHE A 386 -13.45 11.41 -13.53
C PHE A 386 -14.85 11.35 -14.15
N ILE A 387 -15.89 10.93 -13.43
CA ILE A 387 -17.26 10.96 -13.92
C ILE A 387 -17.64 12.35 -14.46
N LEU A 388 -17.37 13.39 -13.67
CA LEU A 388 -17.73 14.77 -14.04
C LEU A 388 -16.91 15.32 -15.22
N THR A 389 -15.72 14.79 -15.46
CA THR A 389 -14.78 15.37 -16.43
C THR A 389 -14.56 14.54 -17.67
N THR A 390 -14.83 13.22 -17.65
CA THR A 390 -14.60 12.33 -18.79
C THR A 390 -15.90 11.85 -19.45
N GLN A 391 -17.06 11.97 -18.78
CA GLN A 391 -18.31 11.47 -19.34
C GLN A 391 -18.94 12.48 -20.31
N PRO A 392 -19.51 12.01 -21.45
CA PRO A 392 -20.17 12.86 -22.45
C PRO A 392 -21.32 13.71 -21.89
N ALA A 393 -22.04 13.19 -20.89
CA ALA A 393 -23.15 13.90 -20.24
C ALA A 393 -22.73 15.14 -19.45
N PHE A 394 -21.42 15.30 -19.17
CA PHE A 394 -20.86 16.42 -18.41
C PHE A 394 -19.86 17.22 -19.24
N TRP A 395 -18.55 17.10 -18.97
CA TRP A 395 -17.55 17.93 -19.64
C TRP A 395 -16.87 17.24 -20.83
N TRP A 396 -16.65 15.91 -20.75
CA TRP A 396 -15.92 15.12 -21.76
C TRP A 396 -14.56 15.71 -22.17
N ALA A 397 -13.77 16.10 -21.17
CA ALA A 397 -12.47 16.75 -21.37
C ALA A 397 -11.42 15.86 -22.08
N THR A 398 -11.67 14.56 -22.17
CA THR A 398 -10.75 13.57 -22.78
C THR A 398 -11.21 13.09 -24.17
N ARG A 399 -12.24 13.71 -24.77
CA ARG A 399 -12.88 13.27 -26.01
C ARG A 399 -11.91 12.92 -27.14
N ASP A 400 -10.94 13.80 -27.38
CA ASP A 400 -9.94 13.63 -28.43
C ASP A 400 -8.51 13.65 -27.85
N ALA A 401 -8.37 13.27 -26.59
CA ALA A 401 -7.10 13.35 -25.88
C ALA A 401 -6.17 12.20 -26.27
N THR A 402 -4.95 12.54 -26.64
CA THR A 402 -3.84 11.58 -26.76
C THR A 402 -3.46 11.02 -25.38
N ILE A 403 -2.60 10.01 -25.33
CA ILE A 403 -2.06 9.49 -24.05
C ILE A 403 -1.48 10.61 -23.18
N ALA A 404 -0.80 11.58 -23.77
CA ALA A 404 -0.27 12.74 -23.04
C ALA A 404 -1.36 13.58 -22.38
N GLY A 405 -2.47 13.83 -23.11
CA GLY A 405 -3.62 14.53 -22.60
C GLY A 405 -4.32 13.77 -21.47
N LYS A 406 -4.54 12.46 -21.63
CA LYS A 406 -5.15 11.61 -20.62
C LYS A 406 -4.32 11.59 -19.32
N LEU A 407 -3.00 11.36 -19.40
CA LEU A 407 -2.11 11.37 -18.24
C LEU A 407 -2.02 12.75 -17.58
N GLY A 408 -1.98 13.83 -18.38
CA GLY A 408 -2.05 15.19 -17.86
C GLY A 408 -3.35 15.44 -17.10
N TRP A 409 -4.48 14.94 -17.59
CA TRP A 409 -5.77 15.05 -16.92
C TRP A 409 -5.81 14.25 -15.61
N ALA A 410 -5.29 13.03 -15.60
CA ALA A 410 -5.16 12.24 -14.36
C ALA A 410 -4.33 12.97 -13.29
N LEU A 411 -3.24 13.62 -13.72
CA LEU A 411 -2.40 14.42 -12.82
C LEU A 411 -3.19 15.61 -12.23
N ILE A 412 -3.99 16.30 -13.04
CA ILE A 412 -4.87 17.40 -12.59
C ILE A 412 -5.87 16.87 -11.56
N VAL A 413 -6.58 15.78 -11.85
CA VAL A 413 -7.54 15.15 -10.92
C VAL A 413 -6.85 14.78 -9.61
N TRP A 414 -5.66 14.17 -9.68
CA TRP A 414 -4.89 13.84 -8.49
C TRP A 414 -4.48 15.09 -7.69
N LEU A 415 -4.00 16.16 -8.35
CA LEU A 415 -3.64 17.43 -7.68
C LEU A 415 -4.84 18.07 -6.97
N VAL A 416 -6.03 18.00 -7.56
CA VAL A 416 -7.27 18.46 -6.91
C VAL A 416 -7.53 17.66 -5.63
N THR A 417 -7.36 16.33 -5.67
CA THR A 417 -7.54 15.49 -4.47
C THR A 417 -6.46 15.73 -3.41
N VAL A 418 -5.21 15.99 -3.81
CA VAL A 418 -4.12 16.42 -2.90
C VAL A 418 -4.47 17.71 -2.20
N THR A 419 -4.92 18.72 -2.97
CA THR A 419 -5.29 20.03 -2.44
C THR A 419 -6.47 19.94 -1.47
N GLY A 420 -7.50 19.17 -1.83
CA GLY A 420 -8.66 18.92 -0.96
C GLY A 420 -8.29 18.19 0.33
N ALA A 421 -7.43 17.18 0.26
CA ALA A 421 -6.96 16.45 1.43
C ALA A 421 -6.09 17.34 2.34
N TRP A 422 -5.28 18.23 1.75
CA TRP A 422 -4.46 19.19 2.49
C TRP A 422 -5.32 20.26 3.17
N ALA A 423 -6.35 20.78 2.50
CA ALA A 423 -7.33 21.69 3.11
C ALA A 423 -8.04 21.03 4.30
N LEU A 424 -8.44 19.76 4.20
CA LEU A 424 -9.00 19.01 5.33
C LEU A 424 -8.00 18.80 6.47
N GLU A 425 -6.70 18.60 6.17
CA GLU A 425 -5.65 18.50 7.18
C GLU A 425 -5.49 19.82 7.93
N TRP A 426 -5.47 20.94 7.20
CA TRP A 426 -5.39 22.28 7.78
C TRP A 426 -6.61 22.61 8.66
N ALA A 427 -7.80 22.15 8.23
CA ALA A 427 -9.03 22.30 9.02
C ALA A 427 -9.13 21.31 10.20
N GLY A 428 -8.13 20.43 10.41
CA GLY A 428 -8.16 19.40 11.46
C GLY A 428 -9.25 18.32 11.28
N LYS A 429 -9.79 18.16 10.05
CA LYS A 429 -10.88 17.24 9.77
C LYS A 429 -10.37 15.94 9.14
N PRO A 430 -10.94 14.77 9.49
CA PRO A 430 -10.71 13.53 8.77
C PRO A 430 -11.31 13.59 7.36
N GLY A 431 -10.92 12.66 6.48
CA GLY A 431 -11.65 12.46 5.23
C GLY A 431 -13.07 11.94 5.50
N PRO A 432 -14.05 12.33 4.66
CA PRO A 432 -15.45 11.93 4.85
C PRO A 432 -15.64 10.41 4.94
N PHE A 433 -14.98 9.65 4.05
CA PHE A 433 -15.08 8.19 4.04
C PHE A 433 -14.30 7.52 5.16
N GLU A 434 -13.13 8.05 5.55
CA GLU A 434 -12.40 7.59 6.73
C GLU A 434 -13.24 7.78 8.01
N TRP A 435 -13.93 8.91 8.12
CA TRP A 435 -14.82 9.18 9.22
C TRP A 435 -15.99 8.20 9.25
N LEU A 436 -16.69 8.03 8.12
CA LEU A 436 -17.83 7.12 7.99
C LEU A 436 -17.41 5.67 8.28
N HIS A 437 -16.34 5.21 7.62
CA HIS A 437 -15.81 3.87 7.79
C HIS A 437 -15.40 3.58 9.23
N ARG A 438 -14.74 4.55 9.90
CA ARG A 438 -14.36 4.42 11.31
C ARG A 438 -15.58 4.33 12.21
N ARG A 439 -16.61 5.16 11.96
CA ARG A 439 -17.84 5.19 12.76
C ARG A 439 -18.63 3.88 12.63
N LEU A 440 -18.76 3.33 11.45
CA LEU A 440 -19.42 2.05 11.21
C LEU A 440 -18.62 0.88 11.78
N SER A 441 -17.28 0.92 11.65
CA SER A 441 -16.42 -0.16 12.12
C SER A 441 -16.31 -0.25 13.65
N TYR A 442 -16.28 0.90 14.32
CA TYR A 442 -15.92 0.98 15.75
C TYR A 442 -17.01 1.58 16.63
N GLY A 443 -18.14 2.02 16.04
CA GLY A 443 -19.20 2.71 16.76
C GLY A 443 -18.95 4.22 16.94
N LYS A 444 -19.91 4.90 17.56
CA LYS A 444 -19.89 6.36 17.75
C LYS A 444 -18.72 6.79 18.64
N ASP A 445 -18.45 6.04 19.69
CA ASP A 445 -17.47 6.38 20.72
C ASP A 445 -16.08 5.78 20.46
N GLY A 446 -15.95 4.97 19.39
CA GLY A 446 -14.72 4.27 19.05
C GLY A 446 -14.53 2.98 19.87
N LEU A 447 -13.35 2.37 19.77
CA LEU A 447 -13.02 1.19 20.54
C LEU A 447 -12.52 1.58 21.94
N PRO A 448 -12.94 0.90 23.01
CA PRO A 448 -12.42 1.09 24.37
C PRO A 448 -10.89 0.94 24.41
N ASP A 449 -10.22 1.69 25.29
CA ASP A 449 -8.78 1.60 25.45
C ASP A 449 -8.34 0.27 26.08
N HIS A 450 -9.22 -0.39 26.81
CA HIS A 450 -9.05 -1.75 27.33
C HIS A 450 -10.24 -2.60 26.94
N TYR A 451 -10.02 -3.90 26.75
CA TYR A 451 -11.12 -4.83 26.48
C TYR A 451 -12.07 -4.87 27.68
N PRO A 452 -13.37 -4.66 27.47
CA PRO A 452 -14.32 -4.55 28.59
C PRO A 452 -14.69 -5.89 29.24
N GLY A 453 -14.15 -7.02 28.78
CA GLY A 453 -14.50 -8.36 29.30
C GLY A 453 -15.62 -9.03 28.53
#